data_d57179ddbea6cb93832396a06cb03849
#
_entry.id   d57179ddbea6cb93832396a06cb03849
#
_cell.length_a   1.000
_cell.length_b   1.000
_cell.length_c   1.000
_cell.angle_alpha   90.00
_cell.angle_beta   90.00
_cell.angle_gamma   90.00
#
_symmetry.space_group_name_H-M   'P 1'
#
loop_
_entity.id
_entity.type
_entity.pdbx_description
1 polymer ?
#
loop_
_entity_poly.entity_id
_entity_poly.type
_entity_poly.pdbx_seq_one_letter_code
_entity_poly.pdbx_strand_id
1 'polypeptide(L)'
;MRKLLLIFIVLFSSFNVALASEKEENNTFGGWEFVEVNYNFKKAPFFATLYFEHDNYQYQRLECWYLRSTLGWKVNKWLKADVAYDFMQEPGYVTHRALVDLQGTLKSGDFKVSIRERYIHSWSPAIDKSSGVLRSRLKVAYAIPDTKFSPYLAAEVFTHGTTWKKTRHYVACTYDFTDFMQLEWYYLYYAFNGAPAEHVLGIGLNFDF
;
A
#
# COMPACT_ATOMS: atom_id res chain seq x y z
N MET A 1 22.88 4.24 -16.30
CA MET A 1 22.11 3.00 -16.51
C MET A 1 22.70 1.74 -15.86
N ARG A 2 23.93 1.26 -16.20
CA ARG A 2 24.51 0.02 -15.62
C ARG A 2 24.60 -0.02 -14.08
N LYS A 3 24.96 1.09 -13.41
CA LYS A 3 25.08 1.15 -11.93
C LYS A 3 23.72 1.05 -11.21
N LEU A 4 22.64 1.51 -11.85
CA LEU A 4 21.28 1.48 -11.34
C LEU A 4 20.65 0.09 -11.47
N LEU A 5 20.92 -0.62 -12.57
CA LEU A 5 20.54 -2.01 -12.73
C LEU A 5 21.17 -2.90 -11.65
N LEU A 6 22.43 -2.63 -11.28
CA LEU A 6 23.13 -3.31 -10.20
C LEU A 6 22.50 -3.06 -8.82
N ILE A 7 22.06 -1.84 -8.52
CA ILE A 7 21.36 -1.54 -7.26
C ILE A 7 20.02 -2.27 -7.20
N PHE A 8 19.27 -2.32 -8.30
CA PHE A 8 18.02 -3.06 -8.40
C PHE A 8 18.24 -4.58 -8.23
N ILE A 9 19.30 -5.14 -8.84
CA ILE A 9 19.68 -6.56 -8.71
C ILE A 9 20.14 -6.88 -7.28
N VAL A 10 20.89 -6.00 -6.62
CA VAL A 10 21.35 -6.19 -5.23
C VAL A 10 20.18 -6.09 -4.24
N LEU A 11 19.26 -5.16 -4.44
CA LEU A 11 18.03 -5.07 -3.64
C LEU A 11 17.14 -6.30 -3.87
N PHE A 12 17.05 -6.80 -5.11
CA PHE A 12 16.29 -7.98 -5.45
C PHE A 12 16.91 -9.27 -4.88
N SER A 13 18.26 -9.38 -4.86
CA SER A 13 18.95 -10.53 -4.28
C SER A 13 18.86 -10.58 -2.76
N SER A 14 18.92 -9.42 -2.07
CA SER A 14 18.71 -9.35 -0.62
C SER A 14 17.25 -9.67 -0.23
N PHE A 15 16.30 -9.40 -1.10
CA PHE A 15 14.90 -9.78 -0.92
C PHE A 15 14.70 -11.31 -1.00
N ASN A 16 15.39 -11.98 -1.93
CA ASN A 16 15.33 -13.45 -2.05
C ASN A 16 15.96 -14.19 -0.84
N VAL A 17 16.98 -13.60 -0.21
CA VAL A 17 17.60 -14.20 1.00
C VAL A 17 16.64 -14.10 2.20
N ALA A 18 15.87 -13.03 2.33
CA ALA A 18 14.85 -12.91 3.37
C ALA A 18 13.68 -13.89 3.17
N LEU A 19 13.33 -14.19 1.91
CA LEU A 19 12.26 -15.14 1.56
C LEU A 19 12.68 -16.60 1.75
N ALA A 20 13.99 -16.92 1.67
CA ALA A 20 14.51 -18.28 1.77
C ALA A 20 14.73 -18.78 3.22
N SER A 21 14.56 -17.93 4.21
CA SER A 21 14.91 -18.21 5.62
C SER A 21 13.76 -18.74 6.47
N GLU A 22 12.51 -18.77 5.99
CA GLU A 22 11.37 -19.28 6.75
C GLU A 22 10.94 -20.68 6.29
N LYS A 23 10.75 -21.56 7.28
CA LYS A 23 10.26 -22.93 7.06
C LYS A 23 8.91 -22.91 6.34
N GLU A 24 8.83 -23.67 5.26
CA GLU A 24 7.71 -23.80 4.32
C GLU A 24 6.36 -24.27 4.90
N GLU A 25 6.19 -24.43 6.20
CA GLU A 25 5.09 -25.27 6.71
C GLU A 25 3.72 -24.61 6.78
N ASN A 26 3.54 -23.29 6.53
CA ASN A 26 2.20 -22.66 6.57
C ASN A 26 2.06 -21.34 5.81
N ASN A 27 2.80 -21.10 4.75
CA ASN A 27 2.60 -19.90 3.92
C ASN A 27 1.29 -19.99 3.14
N THR A 28 0.50 -18.93 3.17
CA THR A 28 -0.77 -18.85 2.45
C THR A 28 -0.67 -17.86 1.30
N PHE A 29 -1.37 -18.15 0.21
CA PHE A 29 -1.52 -17.22 -0.92
C PHE A 29 -2.91 -16.58 -0.90
N GLY A 30 -2.96 -15.28 -1.19
CA GLY A 30 -4.21 -14.52 -1.32
C GLY A 30 -4.19 -13.59 -2.52
N GLY A 31 -5.33 -12.99 -2.81
CA GLY A 31 -5.51 -11.99 -3.86
C GLY A 31 -6.11 -10.70 -3.31
N TRP A 32 -5.61 -9.55 -3.75
CA TRP A 32 -6.18 -8.24 -3.44
C TRP A 32 -6.49 -7.50 -4.74
N GLU A 33 -7.74 -7.10 -4.90
CA GLU A 33 -8.19 -6.30 -6.03
C GLU A 33 -8.64 -4.92 -5.54
N PHE A 34 -8.22 -3.85 -6.22
CA PHE A 34 -8.61 -2.51 -5.82
C PHE A 34 -8.95 -1.58 -7.00
N VAL A 35 -9.74 -0.57 -6.67
CA VAL A 35 -9.99 0.58 -7.53
C VAL A 35 -9.79 1.84 -6.70
N GLU A 36 -9.00 2.78 -7.23
CA GLU A 36 -8.78 4.09 -6.62
C GLU A 36 -9.21 5.19 -7.60
N VAL A 37 -9.97 6.16 -7.12
CA VAL A 37 -10.37 7.35 -7.88
C VAL A 37 -9.90 8.57 -7.11
N ASN A 38 -8.99 9.33 -7.71
CA ASN A 38 -8.43 10.56 -7.19
C ASN A 38 -9.00 11.76 -7.92
N TYR A 39 -9.47 12.75 -7.19
CA TYR A 39 -9.91 14.01 -7.72
C TYR A 39 -9.07 15.17 -7.15
N ASN A 40 -8.38 15.90 -8.02
CA ASN A 40 -7.56 17.05 -7.66
C ASN A 40 -8.33 18.35 -7.92
N PHE A 41 -8.60 19.13 -6.88
CA PHE A 41 -9.31 20.42 -7.04
C PHE A 41 -8.44 21.43 -7.78
N LYS A 42 -8.86 21.86 -8.98
CA LYS A 42 -8.05 22.71 -9.89
C LYS A 42 -7.66 24.07 -9.31
N LYS A 43 -8.45 24.63 -8.39
CA LYS A 43 -8.26 25.98 -7.82
C LYS A 43 -7.90 25.97 -6.33
N ALA A 44 -7.66 24.81 -5.76
CA ALA A 44 -7.38 24.67 -4.33
C ALA A 44 -6.32 23.57 -4.11
N PRO A 45 -5.52 23.65 -3.05
CA PRO A 45 -4.50 22.66 -2.75
C PRO A 45 -5.08 21.38 -2.15
N PHE A 46 -6.37 21.10 -2.36
CA PHE A 46 -7.06 19.95 -1.84
C PHE A 46 -7.18 18.83 -2.87
N PHE A 47 -7.35 17.62 -2.40
CA PHE A 47 -7.72 16.45 -3.19
C PHE A 47 -8.70 15.58 -2.40
N ALA A 48 -9.46 14.77 -3.11
CA ALA A 48 -10.31 13.73 -2.54
C ALA A 48 -9.98 12.40 -3.20
N THR A 49 -10.05 11.30 -2.45
CA THR A 49 -9.85 9.96 -2.98
C THR A 49 -10.97 9.05 -2.49
N LEU A 50 -11.51 8.25 -3.41
CA LEU A 50 -12.34 7.11 -3.10
C LEU A 50 -11.57 5.84 -3.47
N TYR A 51 -11.45 4.91 -2.53
CA TYR A 51 -10.70 3.67 -2.70
C TYR A 51 -11.56 2.49 -2.25
N PHE A 52 -11.66 1.49 -3.09
CA PHE A 52 -12.29 0.22 -2.79
C PHE A 52 -11.24 -0.88 -2.90
N GLU A 53 -11.18 -1.80 -1.93
CA GLU A 53 -10.32 -2.98 -1.96
C GLU A 53 -11.10 -4.21 -1.52
N HIS A 54 -10.84 -5.32 -2.18
CA HIS A 54 -11.41 -6.63 -1.91
C HIS A 54 -10.27 -7.61 -1.71
N ASP A 55 -10.22 -8.23 -0.52
CA ASP A 55 -9.15 -9.12 -0.09
C ASP A 55 -9.67 -10.55 -0.04
N ASN A 56 -9.00 -11.47 -0.73
CA ASN A 56 -9.29 -12.89 -0.76
C ASN A 56 -8.17 -13.68 -0.08
N TYR A 57 -8.56 -14.58 0.82
CA TYR A 57 -7.68 -15.57 1.41
C TYR A 57 -7.71 -16.86 0.59
N GLN A 58 -6.53 -17.34 0.17
CA GLN A 58 -6.35 -18.56 -0.64
C GLN A 58 -7.19 -18.57 -1.94
N TYR A 59 -7.54 -17.41 -2.50
CA TYR A 59 -8.43 -17.25 -3.66
C TYR A 59 -9.80 -17.93 -3.54
N GLN A 60 -10.19 -18.39 -2.36
CA GLN A 60 -11.42 -19.17 -2.12
C GLN A 60 -12.37 -18.53 -1.12
N ARG A 61 -11.87 -17.71 -0.22
CA ARG A 61 -12.64 -17.07 0.84
C ARG A 61 -12.42 -15.57 0.85
N LEU A 62 -13.53 -14.83 0.93
CA LEU A 62 -13.49 -13.41 1.24
C LEU A 62 -12.85 -13.22 2.62
N GLU A 63 -11.75 -12.48 2.68
CA GLU A 63 -11.15 -12.05 3.95
C GLU A 63 -11.82 -10.76 4.43
N CYS A 64 -11.85 -9.74 3.58
CA CYS A 64 -12.60 -8.52 3.81
C CYS A 64 -12.77 -7.74 2.51
N TRP A 65 -13.63 -6.74 2.54
CA TRP A 65 -13.60 -5.63 1.60
C TRP A 65 -13.77 -4.32 2.36
N TYR A 66 -13.22 -3.24 1.81
CA TYR A 66 -13.42 -1.94 2.42
C TYR A 66 -13.51 -0.81 1.41
N LEU A 67 -14.27 0.20 1.81
CA LEU A 67 -14.40 1.46 1.10
C LEU A 67 -13.75 2.55 1.94
N ARG A 68 -12.78 3.25 1.36
CA ARG A 68 -12.11 4.40 1.97
C ARG A 68 -12.51 5.69 1.27
N SER A 69 -12.90 6.68 2.05
CA SER A 69 -13.08 8.06 1.62
C SER A 69 -11.99 8.92 2.26
N THR A 70 -11.25 9.65 1.45
CA THR A 70 -10.12 10.50 1.90
C THR A 70 -10.37 11.95 1.47
N LEU A 71 -10.04 12.87 2.35
CA LEU A 71 -9.90 14.29 2.03
C LEU A 71 -8.49 14.74 2.42
N GLY A 72 -7.76 15.31 1.47
CA GLY A 72 -6.36 15.65 1.66
C GLY A 72 -6.00 17.06 1.20
N TRP A 73 -4.88 17.51 1.71
CA TRP A 73 -4.27 18.81 1.45
C TRP A 73 -2.83 18.64 0.95
N LYS A 74 -2.52 19.26 -0.19
CA LYS A 74 -1.15 19.44 -0.73
C LYS A 74 -0.52 20.63 -0.01
N VAL A 75 0.16 20.37 1.13
CA VAL A 75 0.80 21.39 1.95
C VAL A 75 1.84 22.18 1.12
N ASN A 76 2.61 21.45 0.30
CA ASN A 76 3.52 22.01 -0.70
C ASN A 76 3.81 20.96 -1.79
N LYS A 77 4.81 21.22 -2.66
CA LYS A 77 5.16 20.34 -3.79
C LYS A 77 5.69 18.95 -3.39
N TRP A 78 6.11 18.77 -2.15
CA TRP A 78 6.71 17.52 -1.66
C TRP A 78 5.99 16.91 -0.45
N LEU A 79 5.02 17.63 0.16
CA LEU A 79 4.32 17.19 1.37
C LEU A 79 2.81 17.23 1.17
N LYS A 80 2.15 16.13 1.52
CA LYS A 80 0.69 15.98 1.61
C LYS A 80 0.30 15.53 3.01
N ALA A 81 -0.86 15.99 3.47
CA ALA A 81 -1.52 15.51 4.68
C ALA A 81 -2.97 15.17 4.33
N ASP A 82 -3.51 14.11 4.91
CA ASP A 82 -4.89 13.75 4.68
C ASP A 82 -5.52 13.05 5.89
N VAL A 83 -6.85 13.04 5.88
CA VAL A 83 -7.69 12.27 6.79
C VAL A 83 -8.58 11.36 5.98
N ALA A 84 -8.80 10.16 6.48
CA ALA A 84 -9.65 9.19 5.81
C ALA A 84 -10.53 8.41 6.79
N TYR A 85 -11.59 7.87 6.23
CA TYR A 85 -12.47 6.94 6.92
C TYR A 85 -12.67 5.70 6.07
N ASP A 86 -12.52 4.53 6.70
CA ASP A 86 -12.81 3.22 6.10
C ASP A 86 -14.05 2.61 6.73
N PHE A 87 -14.95 2.17 5.87
CA PHE A 87 -15.94 1.17 6.19
C PHE A 87 -15.43 -0.17 5.70
N MET A 88 -15.20 -1.11 6.61
CA MET A 88 -14.60 -2.41 6.33
C MET A 88 -15.55 -3.52 6.75
N GLN A 89 -15.92 -4.39 5.82
CA GLN A 89 -16.72 -5.57 6.09
C GLN A 89 -15.81 -6.80 6.17
N GLU A 90 -15.83 -7.42 7.33
CA GLU A 90 -15.18 -8.70 7.61
C GLU A 90 -16.25 -9.80 7.76
N PRO A 91 -15.91 -11.10 7.65
CA PRO A 91 -16.89 -12.16 7.87
C PRO A 91 -17.50 -12.07 9.28
N GLY A 92 -18.79 -11.73 9.34
CA GLY A 92 -19.56 -11.67 10.58
C GLY A 92 -19.61 -10.33 11.30
N TYR A 93 -18.78 -9.31 10.96
CA TYR A 93 -18.82 -8.00 11.61
C TYR A 93 -18.28 -6.89 10.71
N VAL A 94 -18.53 -5.65 11.14
CA VAL A 94 -18.01 -4.43 10.50
C VAL A 94 -16.92 -3.81 11.38
N THR A 95 -15.85 -3.37 10.73
CA THR A 95 -14.79 -2.57 11.34
C THR A 95 -14.78 -1.18 10.70
N HIS A 96 -14.79 -0.16 11.53
CA HIS A 96 -14.60 1.22 11.13
C HIS A 96 -13.16 1.63 11.40
N ARG A 97 -12.55 2.43 10.51
CA ARG A 97 -11.21 2.97 10.72
C ARG A 97 -11.18 4.47 10.43
N ALA A 98 -10.64 5.24 11.36
CA ALA A 98 -10.27 6.63 11.12
C ALA A 98 -8.74 6.67 10.88
N LEU A 99 -8.31 7.40 9.84
CA LEU A 99 -6.92 7.46 9.44
C LEU A 99 -6.46 8.91 9.35
N VAL A 100 -5.20 9.13 9.70
CA VAL A 100 -4.48 10.39 9.48
C VAL A 100 -3.16 10.05 8.80
N ASP A 101 -2.89 10.67 7.66
CA ASP A 101 -1.69 10.44 6.86
C ASP A 101 -0.84 11.70 6.73
N LEU A 102 0.46 11.50 6.77
CA LEU A 102 1.45 12.47 6.35
C LEU A 102 2.37 11.80 5.33
N GLN A 103 2.46 12.36 4.11
CA GLN A 103 3.28 11.79 3.05
C GLN A 103 4.24 12.80 2.47
N GLY A 104 5.54 12.49 2.58
CA GLY A 104 6.61 13.17 1.87
C GLY A 104 6.94 12.48 0.55
N THR A 105 7.21 13.25 -0.52
CA THR A 105 7.60 12.71 -1.83
C THR A 105 8.69 13.57 -2.46
N LEU A 106 9.78 12.92 -2.89
CA LEU A 106 10.88 13.54 -3.62
C LEU A 106 11.01 12.90 -4.99
N LYS A 107 11.28 13.72 -6.02
CA LYS A 107 11.59 13.25 -7.38
C LYS A 107 13.01 13.69 -7.72
N SER A 108 13.79 12.78 -8.32
CA SER A 108 15.15 13.03 -8.81
C SER A 108 15.37 12.25 -10.10
N GLY A 109 15.37 12.96 -11.23
CA GLY A 109 15.31 12.32 -12.54
C GLY A 109 14.08 11.43 -12.67
N ASP A 110 14.29 10.19 -13.06
CA ASP A 110 13.24 9.19 -13.25
C ASP A 110 12.84 8.48 -11.95
N PHE A 111 13.49 8.81 -10.83
CA PHE A 111 13.18 8.24 -9.52
C PHE A 111 12.17 9.07 -8.74
N LYS A 112 11.28 8.35 -8.06
CA LYS A 112 10.35 8.92 -7.09
C LYS A 112 10.47 8.14 -5.79
N VAL A 113 10.86 8.84 -4.72
CA VAL A 113 10.92 8.29 -3.36
C VAL A 113 9.82 8.91 -2.54
N SER A 114 9.05 8.09 -1.83
CA SER A 114 8.02 8.59 -0.90
C SER A 114 8.08 7.86 0.44
N ILE A 115 7.86 8.64 1.49
CA ILE A 115 7.70 8.16 2.87
C ILE A 115 6.29 8.56 3.30
N ARG A 116 5.55 7.64 3.93
CA ARG A 116 4.25 7.90 4.50
C ARG A 116 4.17 7.38 5.92
N GLU A 117 3.73 8.24 6.82
CA GLU A 117 3.31 7.90 8.17
C GLU A 117 1.80 7.95 8.24
N ARG A 118 1.18 6.87 8.70
CA ARG A 118 -0.26 6.71 8.82
C ARG A 118 -0.61 6.22 10.22
N TYR A 119 -1.39 7.00 10.94
CA TYR A 119 -2.06 6.52 12.15
C TYR A 119 -3.44 5.98 11.79
N ILE A 120 -3.77 4.79 12.28
CA ILE A 120 -5.05 4.11 12.05
C ILE A 120 -5.66 3.83 13.41
N HIS A 121 -6.84 4.38 13.66
CA HIS A 121 -7.68 4.00 14.77
C HIS A 121 -8.84 3.14 14.26
N SER A 122 -8.89 1.89 14.70
CA SER A 122 -9.91 0.92 14.28
C SER A 122 -10.86 0.63 15.44
N TRP A 123 -12.16 0.50 15.15
CA TRP A 123 -13.15 0.04 16.13
C TRP A 123 -14.20 -0.83 15.47
N SER A 124 -14.61 -1.88 16.19
CA SER A 124 -15.60 -2.88 15.73
C SER A 124 -16.65 -3.04 16.83
N PRO A 125 -17.78 -2.30 16.78
CA PRO A 125 -18.77 -2.30 17.85
C PRO A 125 -19.38 -3.68 18.15
N ALA A 126 -19.55 -4.51 17.13
CA ALA A 126 -20.17 -5.84 17.27
C ALA A 126 -19.36 -6.81 18.17
N ILE A 127 -18.04 -6.58 18.29
CA ILE A 127 -17.13 -7.43 19.07
C ILE A 127 -16.40 -6.66 20.17
N ASP A 128 -16.83 -5.43 20.46
CA ASP A 128 -16.26 -4.51 21.45
C ASP A 128 -14.73 -4.41 21.37
N LYS A 129 -14.21 -4.22 20.16
CA LYS A 129 -12.77 -4.16 19.89
C LYS A 129 -12.36 -2.80 19.36
N SER A 130 -11.31 -2.24 19.94
CA SER A 130 -10.67 -1.01 19.48
C SER A 130 -9.15 -1.13 19.49
N SER A 131 -8.47 -0.55 18.51
CA SER A 131 -7.01 -0.56 18.47
C SER A 131 -6.46 0.63 17.69
N GLY A 132 -5.26 1.08 18.07
CA GLY A 132 -4.50 2.09 17.33
C GLY A 132 -3.21 1.51 16.76
N VAL A 133 -2.89 1.79 15.50
CA VAL A 133 -1.70 1.29 14.81
C VAL A 133 -1.04 2.43 14.04
N LEU A 134 0.29 2.55 14.17
CA LEU A 134 1.09 3.38 13.30
C LEU A 134 1.62 2.50 12.15
N ARG A 135 1.51 3.00 10.91
CA ARG A 135 1.97 2.36 9.68
C ARG A 135 2.92 3.29 8.94
N SER A 136 4.20 2.95 8.96
CA SER A 136 5.25 3.65 8.24
C SER A 136 5.53 2.96 6.92
N ARG A 137 5.61 3.70 5.81
CA ARG A 137 5.87 3.19 4.46
C ARG A 137 7.01 3.93 3.79
N LEU A 138 7.94 3.20 3.21
CA LEU A 138 8.91 3.68 2.23
C LEU A 138 8.58 3.07 0.86
N LYS A 139 8.48 3.90 -0.18
CA LYS A 139 8.30 3.46 -1.59
C LYS A 139 9.35 4.13 -2.47
N VAL A 140 9.99 3.34 -3.34
CA VAL A 140 10.92 3.81 -4.37
C VAL A 140 10.41 3.32 -5.72
N ALA A 141 10.07 4.24 -6.61
CA ALA A 141 9.62 3.96 -7.96
C ALA A 141 10.60 4.50 -8.99
N TYR A 142 10.68 3.84 -10.14
CA TYR A 142 11.50 4.23 -11.29
C TYR A 142 10.64 4.29 -12.54
N ALA A 143 10.45 5.48 -13.10
CA ALA A 143 9.79 5.64 -14.40
C ALA A 143 10.77 5.23 -15.50
N ILE A 144 10.48 4.16 -16.23
CA ILE A 144 11.36 3.70 -17.32
C ILE A 144 11.22 4.69 -18.48
N PRO A 145 12.32 5.41 -18.88
CA PRO A 145 12.24 6.39 -19.96
C PRO A 145 11.66 5.81 -21.24
N ASP A 146 10.89 6.60 -21.97
CA ASP A 146 10.24 6.27 -23.24
C ASP A 146 9.27 5.08 -23.17
N THR A 147 8.81 4.74 -21.97
CA THR A 147 7.80 3.70 -21.74
C THR A 147 6.68 4.20 -20.80
N LYS A 148 5.62 3.41 -20.69
CA LYS A 148 4.51 3.65 -19.75
C LYS A 148 4.65 2.84 -18.45
N PHE A 149 5.78 2.16 -18.25
CA PHE A 149 6.01 1.29 -17.10
C PHE A 149 6.77 2.03 -15.98
N SER A 150 6.31 1.85 -14.76
CA SER A 150 6.97 2.37 -13.57
C SER A 150 7.04 1.29 -12.49
N PRO A 151 8.06 0.41 -12.50
CA PRO A 151 8.29 -0.53 -11.41
C PRO A 151 8.60 0.19 -10.10
N TYR A 152 8.21 -0.44 -8.98
CA TYR A 152 8.57 0.07 -7.67
C TYR A 152 8.78 -1.03 -6.63
N LEU A 153 9.51 -0.68 -5.59
CA LEU A 153 9.63 -1.43 -4.36
C LEU A 153 9.02 -0.61 -3.22
N ALA A 154 8.37 -1.28 -2.28
CA ALA A 154 7.92 -0.64 -1.06
C ALA A 154 8.05 -1.57 0.14
N ALA A 155 8.29 -0.97 1.30
CA ALA A 155 8.27 -1.64 2.58
C ALA A 155 7.37 -0.88 3.54
N GLU A 156 6.60 -1.61 4.35
CA GLU A 156 5.74 -1.05 5.39
C GLU A 156 5.97 -1.77 6.71
N VAL A 157 5.94 -1.01 7.79
CA VAL A 157 6.01 -1.52 9.16
C VAL A 157 4.78 -1.06 9.92
N PHE A 158 4.14 -1.97 10.66
CA PHE A 158 2.99 -1.70 11.50
C PHE A 158 3.37 -1.87 12.96
N THR A 159 3.18 -0.83 13.77
CA THR A 159 3.48 -0.86 15.20
C THR A 159 2.28 -0.49 16.05
N HIS A 160 2.16 -1.10 17.21
CA HIS A 160 1.23 -0.71 18.26
C HIS A 160 2.06 -0.30 19.49
N GLY A 161 2.09 1.00 19.80
CA GLY A 161 3.07 1.55 20.72
C GLY A 161 4.50 1.26 20.20
N THR A 162 5.33 0.64 21.01
CA THR A 162 6.70 0.24 20.67
C THR A 162 6.80 -1.19 20.07
N THR A 163 5.69 -1.91 20.00
CA THR A 163 5.69 -3.32 19.55
C THR A 163 5.44 -3.41 18.07
N TRP A 164 6.38 -4.02 17.34
CA TRP A 164 6.19 -4.41 15.95
C TRP A 164 5.10 -5.50 15.85
N LYS A 165 4.18 -5.34 14.89
CA LYS A 165 3.07 -6.27 14.65
C LYS A 165 3.22 -7.05 13.36
N LYS A 166 3.55 -6.36 12.28
CA LYS A 166 3.63 -6.92 10.94
C LYS A 166 4.40 -6.01 10.00
N THR A 167 4.94 -6.60 8.92
CA THR A 167 5.55 -5.86 7.81
C THR A 167 4.95 -6.28 6.49
N ARG A 168 5.01 -5.41 5.51
CA ARG A 168 4.63 -5.65 4.12
C ARG A 168 5.78 -5.26 3.21
N HIS A 169 6.14 -6.13 2.27
CA HIS A 169 7.18 -5.88 1.28
C HIS A 169 6.60 -6.07 -0.12
N TYR A 170 6.67 -5.04 -0.94
CA TYR A 170 6.07 -5.00 -2.27
C TYR A 170 7.14 -5.02 -3.35
N VAL A 171 6.92 -5.87 -4.36
CA VAL A 171 7.53 -5.77 -5.68
C VAL A 171 6.39 -5.53 -6.66
N ALA A 172 6.41 -4.40 -7.35
CA ALA A 172 5.24 -3.95 -8.10
C ALA A 172 5.62 -3.20 -9.37
N CYS A 173 4.65 -3.07 -10.25
CA CYS A 173 4.76 -2.24 -11.43
C CYS A 173 3.44 -1.54 -11.72
N THR A 174 3.53 -0.31 -12.21
CA THR A 174 2.38 0.39 -12.77
C THR A 174 2.55 0.57 -14.27
N TYR A 175 1.42 0.65 -14.98
CA TYR A 175 1.35 0.92 -16.41
C TYR A 175 0.31 2.01 -16.68
N ASP A 176 0.74 3.11 -17.28
CA ASP A 176 -0.12 4.25 -17.62
C ASP A 176 -0.85 3.97 -18.94
N PHE A 177 -2.12 3.54 -18.88
CA PHE A 177 -2.94 3.37 -20.08
C PHE A 177 -3.21 4.70 -20.77
N THR A 178 -3.64 5.67 -19.98
CA THR A 178 -3.94 7.05 -20.40
C THR A 178 -3.39 8.03 -19.36
N ASP A 179 -3.55 9.34 -19.60
CA ASP A 179 -3.15 10.38 -18.66
C ASP A 179 -3.95 10.36 -17.34
N PHE A 180 -5.09 9.68 -17.33
CA PHE A 180 -6.00 9.59 -16.18
C PHE A 180 -6.26 8.17 -15.68
N MET A 181 -5.72 7.12 -16.35
CA MET A 181 -5.95 5.73 -15.96
C MET A 181 -4.65 4.94 -15.93
N GLN A 182 -4.36 4.33 -14.79
CA GLN A 182 -3.18 3.51 -14.55
C GLN A 182 -3.59 2.14 -14.01
N LEU A 183 -2.98 1.07 -14.52
CA LEU A 183 -3.03 -0.28 -13.96
C LEU A 183 -1.87 -0.45 -13.01
N GLU A 184 -2.10 -1.06 -11.86
CA GLU A 184 -1.08 -1.47 -10.90
C GLU A 184 -1.20 -2.97 -10.64
N TRP A 185 -0.07 -3.69 -10.59
CA TRP A 185 -0.01 -5.06 -10.11
C TRP A 185 1.21 -5.24 -9.23
N TYR A 186 1.10 -6.09 -8.22
CA TYR A 186 2.16 -6.33 -7.26
C TYR A 186 2.15 -7.75 -6.71
N TYR A 187 3.32 -8.16 -6.29
CA TYR A 187 3.51 -9.22 -5.32
C TYR A 187 3.82 -8.59 -3.97
N LEU A 188 3.19 -9.10 -2.94
CA LEU A 188 3.35 -8.67 -1.56
C LEU A 188 3.72 -9.87 -0.70
N TYR A 189 4.83 -9.74 0.02
CA TYR A 189 5.18 -10.60 1.15
C TYR A 189 4.73 -9.92 2.45
N TYR A 190 3.89 -10.60 3.21
CA TYR A 190 3.23 -10.07 4.40
C TYR A 190 3.66 -10.90 5.61
N ALA A 191 4.61 -10.40 6.42
CA ALA A 191 5.13 -11.06 7.60
C ALA A 191 4.45 -10.54 8.87
N PHE A 192 4.14 -11.47 9.76
CA PHE A 192 3.49 -11.21 11.04
C PHE A 192 4.41 -11.56 12.20
N ASN A 193 4.28 -10.84 13.32
CA ASN A 193 4.98 -11.18 14.55
C ASN A 193 4.25 -12.34 15.23
N GLY A 194 4.86 -13.53 15.21
CA GLY A 194 4.32 -14.74 15.86
C GLY A 194 3.24 -15.49 15.07
N ALA A 195 3.10 -15.24 13.75
CA ALA A 195 2.23 -16.00 12.86
C ALA A 195 2.91 -16.28 11.52
N PRO A 196 2.45 -17.28 10.74
CA PRO A 196 2.94 -17.55 9.40
C PRO A 196 2.83 -16.34 8.48
N ALA A 197 3.72 -16.24 7.51
CA ALA A 197 3.68 -15.22 6.51
C ALA A 197 2.61 -15.51 5.44
N GLU A 198 2.15 -14.45 4.77
CA GLU A 198 1.22 -14.52 3.66
C GLU A 198 1.86 -13.97 2.40
N HIS A 199 1.51 -14.56 1.27
CA HIS A 199 1.87 -14.12 -0.06
C HIS A 199 0.62 -13.62 -0.77
N VAL A 200 0.66 -12.40 -1.32
CA VAL A 200 -0.50 -11.81 -1.97
C VAL A 200 -0.11 -11.37 -3.38
N LEU A 201 -0.94 -11.71 -4.36
CA LEU A 201 -0.92 -11.09 -5.67
C LEU A 201 -2.01 -10.02 -5.72
N GLY A 202 -1.63 -8.80 -6.04
CA GLY A 202 -2.57 -7.70 -6.12
C GLY A 202 -2.64 -7.10 -7.51
N ILE A 203 -3.83 -6.63 -7.87
CA ILE A 203 -4.10 -5.89 -9.09
C ILE A 203 -5.09 -4.77 -8.81
N GLY A 204 -4.91 -3.62 -9.43
CA GLY A 204 -5.84 -2.52 -9.26
C GLY A 204 -5.79 -1.48 -10.36
N LEU A 205 -6.82 -0.67 -10.39
CA LEU A 205 -6.98 0.45 -11.31
C LEU A 205 -6.97 1.76 -10.52
N ASN A 206 -6.14 2.69 -10.96
CA ASN A 206 -6.05 4.04 -10.44
C ASN A 206 -6.58 5.03 -11.49
N PHE A 207 -7.47 5.94 -11.07
CA PHE A 207 -8.01 7.02 -11.90
C PHE A 207 -7.67 8.35 -11.25
N ASP A 208 -7.05 9.26 -12.02
CA ASP A 208 -6.63 10.61 -11.59
C ASP A 208 -7.35 11.70 -12.43
N PHE A 209 -8.13 12.58 -11.77
CA PHE A 209 -8.90 13.67 -12.39
C PHE A 209 -8.54 15.06 -11.87
#